data_9288c06ae4d430ef7199654d8d4d5147
#
_entry.id   9288c06ae4d430ef7199654d8d4d5147
#
_cell.length_a   1.000
_cell.length_b   1.000
_cell.length_c   1.000
_cell.angle_alpha   90.00
_cell.angle_beta   90.00
_cell.angle_gamma   90.00
#
_symmetry.space_group_name_H-M   'P 1'
#
loop_
_entity.id
_entity.type
_entity.pdbx_description
1 polymer ?
#
loop_
_entity_poly.entity_id
_entity_poly.type
_entity_poly.pdbx_seq_one_letter_code
_entity_poly.pdbx_strand_id
1 'polypeptide(L)'
;MLKKKLGYKEPWSPCDPMYVDQLLGGWMKASGDGPTFKRRSPLSISAMRAVHPLLAGVYMENISFDRSDRPDYHPVNVRLEGSDKLLTEEEIEKYLYDNNRTLSRRDWIQNNKRASGLFVADVAIDLRTLFCVSVNQHEPELTKEKIEELKENGWIESENIFGRCLVLPKDKRDEIIPALAHGLINWRITSNQSRTFSLMETLAVAISDNASSIPASIRAKLVDNGENPKAIPIIDEATGAEVFVTLPCAAYIQTESENVDALKNAEQRLIELMRAFDYEKQL
;
A
#
# COMPACT_ATOMS: atom_id res chain seq x y z
N MET A 1 25.49 5.08 27.80
CA MET A 1 24.60 5.64 26.74
C MET A 1 23.22 5.02 26.86
N LEU A 2 22.16 5.76 26.70
CA LEU A 2 20.79 5.22 26.72
C LEU A 2 20.40 4.74 25.33
N LYS A 3 20.00 3.47 25.22
CA LYS A 3 19.32 2.95 24.01
C LYS A 3 17.82 3.09 24.21
N LYS A 4 17.12 3.67 23.24
CA LYS A 4 15.67 3.72 23.23
C LYS A 4 15.10 2.91 22.07
N LYS A 5 13.99 2.22 22.32
CA LYS A 5 13.23 1.47 21.32
C LYS A 5 11.78 1.91 21.41
N LEU A 6 11.21 2.28 20.29
CA LEU A 6 9.77 2.49 20.19
C LEU A 6 9.08 1.12 20.25
N GLY A 7 8.17 0.96 21.22
CA GLY A 7 7.31 -0.20 21.31
C GLY A 7 5.95 0.12 20.69
N TYR A 8 5.40 -0.83 19.94
CA TYR A 8 4.04 -0.76 19.44
C TYR A 8 3.19 -1.73 20.25
N LYS A 9 2.00 -1.34 20.64
CA LYS A 9 0.98 -2.32 21.06
C LYS A 9 0.63 -3.14 19.83
N GLU A 10 0.56 -4.46 19.97
CA GLU A 10 0.11 -5.32 18.89
C GLU A 10 -1.31 -4.91 18.48
N PRO A 11 -1.61 -4.97 17.18
CA PRO A 11 -2.97 -4.76 16.71
C PRO A 11 -3.89 -5.78 17.39
N TRP A 12 -5.10 -5.35 17.63
CA TRP A 12 -6.10 -6.06 18.40
C TRP A 12 -6.51 -7.43 17.85
N SER A 13 -6.32 -7.70 16.58
CA SER A 13 -6.65 -8.99 16.00
C SER A 13 -5.80 -9.28 14.76
N PRO A 14 -4.64 -9.91 14.92
CA PRO A 14 -3.86 -10.37 13.78
C PRO A 14 -4.54 -11.56 13.09
N CYS A 15 -4.49 -11.61 11.77
CA CYS A 15 -5.04 -12.68 10.93
C CYS A 15 -6.58 -12.77 10.98
N ASP A 16 -7.25 -11.63 10.90
CA ASP A 16 -8.70 -11.57 10.90
C ASP A 16 -9.25 -10.92 9.61
N PRO A 17 -9.83 -11.69 8.68
CA PRO A 17 -10.39 -11.18 7.43
C PRO A 17 -11.68 -10.36 7.60
N MET A 18 -12.25 -10.29 8.79
CA MET A 18 -13.34 -9.36 9.10
C MET A 18 -12.88 -7.90 9.06
N TYR A 19 -11.58 -7.65 9.19
CA TYR A 19 -10.97 -6.33 9.01
C TYR A 19 -10.50 -6.16 7.57
N VAL A 20 -11.03 -5.13 6.90
CA VAL A 20 -10.80 -4.86 5.46
C VAL A 20 -9.31 -4.66 5.15
N ASP A 21 -8.58 -3.96 6.01
CA ASP A 21 -7.13 -3.75 5.86
C ASP A 21 -6.35 -5.06 5.89
N GLN A 22 -6.74 -6.01 6.73
CA GLN A 22 -6.13 -7.34 6.78
C GLN A 22 -6.56 -8.20 5.59
N LEU A 23 -7.85 -8.21 5.25
CA LEU A 23 -8.35 -8.95 4.09
C LEU A 23 -7.62 -8.53 2.81
N LEU A 24 -7.42 -7.24 2.60
CA LEU A 24 -6.76 -6.68 1.42
C LEU A 24 -5.22 -6.66 1.53
N GLY A 25 -4.68 -6.42 2.72
CA GLY A 25 -3.23 -6.35 2.93
C GLY A 25 -2.55 -7.70 3.11
N GLY A 26 -3.31 -8.72 3.51
CA GLY A 26 -2.78 -10.02 3.90
C GLY A 26 -2.09 -9.99 5.27
N TRP A 27 -1.56 -11.14 5.68
CA TRP A 27 -0.86 -11.32 6.96
C TRP A 27 0.17 -12.43 6.94
N MET A 28 1.04 -12.39 7.92
CA MET A 28 1.91 -13.50 8.26
C MET A 28 2.09 -13.52 9.78
N LYS A 29 1.68 -14.62 10.41
CA LYS A 29 1.88 -14.88 11.83
C LYS A 29 2.65 -16.18 11.97
N ALA A 30 3.92 -16.08 12.34
CA ALA A 30 4.74 -17.22 12.72
C ALA A 30 4.52 -17.52 14.20
N SER A 31 4.28 -18.78 14.53
CA SER A 31 4.27 -19.31 15.89
C SER A 31 5.53 -20.16 16.05
N GLY A 32 6.31 -19.98 17.11
CA GLY A 32 7.65 -20.62 17.26
C GLY A 32 7.62 -22.11 16.95
N ASP A 33 6.77 -22.88 17.64
CA ASP A 33 6.62 -24.33 17.46
C ASP A 33 5.30 -24.75 16.76
N GLY A 34 4.53 -23.80 16.28
CA GLY A 34 3.24 -24.01 15.65
C GLY A 34 3.19 -23.67 14.15
N PRO A 35 2.05 -23.89 13.50
CA PRO A 35 1.89 -23.55 12.09
C PRO A 35 2.00 -22.05 11.86
N THR A 36 2.61 -21.67 10.73
CA THR A 36 2.61 -20.29 10.25
C THR A 36 1.33 -20.03 9.49
N PHE A 37 0.56 -19.04 9.94
CA PHE A 37 -0.62 -18.55 9.22
C PHE A 37 -0.20 -17.45 8.26
N LYS A 38 -0.50 -17.64 6.98
CA LYS A 38 -0.04 -16.72 5.95
C LYS A 38 -1.10 -16.53 4.87
N ARG A 39 -1.48 -15.27 4.63
CA ARG A 39 -2.28 -14.86 3.49
C ARG A 39 -1.49 -13.85 2.65
N ARG A 40 -1.42 -14.07 1.36
CA ARG A 40 -0.87 -13.08 0.43
C ARG A 40 -1.90 -11.98 0.18
N SER A 41 -1.43 -10.74 0.06
CA SER A 41 -2.28 -9.66 -0.42
C SER A 41 -2.79 -9.96 -1.83
N PRO A 42 -4.08 -9.83 -2.11
CA PRO A 42 -4.62 -9.86 -3.47
C PRO A 42 -4.23 -8.61 -4.28
N LEU A 43 -3.68 -7.60 -3.63
CA LEU A 43 -3.20 -6.37 -4.25
C LEU A 43 -1.69 -6.41 -4.37
N SER A 44 -1.19 -6.16 -5.55
CA SER A 44 0.24 -6.00 -5.83
C SER A 44 0.50 -4.63 -6.41
N ILE A 45 1.41 -3.88 -5.81
CA ILE A 45 1.78 -2.53 -6.25
C ILE A 45 3.27 -2.55 -6.58
N SER A 46 3.62 -2.14 -7.79
CA SER A 46 5.02 -2.02 -8.18
C SER A 46 5.70 -0.85 -7.45
N ALA A 47 7.03 -0.85 -7.40
CA ALA A 47 7.75 0.37 -7.09
C ALA A 47 7.40 1.46 -8.12
N MET A 48 7.35 2.71 -7.66
CA MET A 48 7.27 3.84 -8.57
C MET A 48 8.57 3.93 -9.38
N ARG A 49 8.45 3.92 -10.70
CA ARG A 49 9.57 4.10 -11.63
C ARG A 49 9.37 5.35 -12.46
N ALA A 50 10.43 6.07 -12.71
CA ALA A 50 10.37 7.21 -13.62
C ALA A 50 9.88 6.76 -14.99
N VAL A 51 8.98 7.52 -15.61
CA VAL A 51 8.54 7.26 -16.99
C VAL A 51 9.74 7.27 -17.95
N HIS A 52 10.70 8.16 -17.69
CA HIS A 52 12.01 8.16 -18.32
C HIS A 52 13.02 8.87 -17.40
N PRO A 53 14.32 8.50 -17.36
CA PRO A 53 15.30 9.18 -16.53
C PRO A 53 15.39 10.70 -16.73
N LEU A 54 15.15 11.19 -17.93
CA LEU A 54 15.12 12.62 -18.22
C LEU A 54 13.87 13.35 -17.68
N LEU A 55 12.88 12.61 -17.21
CA LEU A 55 11.63 13.15 -16.68
C LEU A 55 11.56 13.09 -15.14
N ALA A 56 12.64 12.71 -14.48
CA ALA A 56 12.69 12.63 -13.04
C ALA A 56 14.07 12.98 -12.50
N GLY A 57 14.08 13.60 -11.32
CA GLY A 57 15.27 13.86 -10.54
C GLY A 57 15.20 13.23 -9.15
N VAL A 58 16.34 12.82 -8.61
CA VAL A 58 16.46 12.32 -7.24
C VAL A 58 17.39 13.26 -6.48
N TYR A 59 16.89 13.76 -5.36
CA TYR A 59 17.62 14.64 -4.46
C TYR A 59 17.85 13.96 -3.13
N MET A 60 19.01 14.23 -2.51
CA MET A 60 19.30 13.79 -1.15
C MET A 60 19.04 14.95 -0.19
N GLU A 61 18.25 14.71 0.84
CA GLU A 61 17.97 15.67 1.89
C GLU A 61 18.11 15.03 3.27
N ASN A 62 18.55 15.81 4.22
CA ASN A 62 18.49 15.41 5.62
C ASN A 62 17.14 15.83 6.20
N ILE A 63 16.40 14.89 6.74
CA ILE A 63 15.08 15.13 7.33
C ILE A 63 15.17 14.93 8.84
N SER A 64 14.57 15.84 9.60
CA SER A 64 14.31 15.65 11.02
C SER A 64 12.89 15.15 11.24
N PHE A 65 12.70 14.28 12.23
CA PHE A 65 11.38 13.88 12.67
C PHE A 65 11.21 14.10 14.16
N ASP A 66 10.01 14.44 14.56
CA ASP A 66 9.63 14.52 15.96
C ASP A 66 9.05 13.20 16.46
N ARG A 67 9.26 12.93 17.75
CA ARG A 67 8.63 11.81 18.43
C ARG A 67 7.12 12.06 18.50
N SER A 68 6.33 10.98 18.41
CA SER A 68 4.89 11.06 18.59
C SER A 68 4.52 11.71 19.93
N ASP A 69 3.56 12.63 19.89
CA ASP A 69 2.98 13.24 21.08
C ASP A 69 1.93 12.33 21.77
N ARG A 70 1.80 11.08 21.30
CA ARG A 70 0.86 10.08 21.84
C ARG A 70 1.63 8.91 22.47
N PRO A 71 2.18 9.07 23.70
CA PRO A 71 3.01 8.06 24.34
C PRO A 71 2.28 6.73 24.59
N ASP A 72 0.97 6.77 24.78
CA ASP A 72 0.16 5.55 25.00
C ASP A 72 0.10 4.66 23.75
N TYR A 73 0.18 5.26 22.56
CA TYR A 73 0.21 4.52 21.28
C TYR A 73 1.64 4.17 20.83
N HIS A 74 2.61 5.00 21.23
CA HIS A 74 4.01 4.86 20.85
C HIS A 74 4.92 4.96 22.09
N PRO A 75 4.86 4.01 23.01
CA PRO A 75 5.67 4.05 24.20
C PRO A 75 7.16 4.02 23.86
N VAL A 76 7.92 4.84 24.55
CA VAL A 76 9.39 4.86 24.44
C VAL A 76 9.98 3.94 25.48
N ASN A 77 10.61 2.85 25.03
CA ASN A 77 11.36 1.96 25.87
C ASN A 77 12.81 2.41 25.94
N VAL A 78 13.32 2.63 27.13
CA VAL A 78 14.69 3.09 27.37
C VAL A 78 15.49 2.00 28.07
N ARG A 79 16.71 1.74 27.59
CA ARG A 79 17.65 0.79 28.18
C ARG A 79 19.01 1.46 28.35
N LEU A 80 19.75 1.04 29.35
CA LEU A 80 21.17 1.34 29.41
C LEU A 80 21.93 0.54 28.35
N GLU A 81 22.97 1.15 27.81
CA GLU A 81 23.84 0.45 26.85
C GLU A 81 24.50 -0.76 27.53
N GLY A 82 24.39 -1.92 26.88
CA GLY A 82 24.90 -3.18 27.43
C GLY A 82 23.94 -3.94 28.36
N SER A 83 22.73 -3.42 28.61
CA SER A 83 21.69 -4.06 29.41
C SER A 83 20.41 -4.28 28.60
N ASP A 84 19.81 -5.47 28.76
CA ASP A 84 18.50 -5.77 28.18
C ASP A 84 17.32 -5.36 29.06
N LYS A 85 17.60 -4.92 30.30
CA LYS A 85 16.56 -4.45 31.22
C LYS A 85 15.98 -3.12 30.73
N LEU A 86 14.66 -3.07 30.66
CA LEU A 86 13.94 -1.80 30.45
C LEU A 86 13.97 -0.98 31.73
N LEU A 87 14.22 0.32 31.59
CA LEU A 87 14.15 1.27 32.69
C LEU A 87 12.67 1.65 32.96
N THR A 88 12.31 1.79 34.23
CA THR A 88 11.04 2.39 34.63
C THR A 88 11.06 3.90 34.39
N GLU A 89 9.90 4.55 34.42
CA GLU A 89 9.79 6.00 34.26
C GLU A 89 10.64 6.74 35.33
N GLU A 90 10.59 6.29 36.57
CA GLU A 90 11.37 6.86 37.68
C GLU A 90 12.88 6.70 37.44
N GLU A 91 13.32 5.53 36.96
CA GLU A 91 14.72 5.29 36.64
C GLU A 91 15.19 6.16 35.47
N ILE A 92 14.31 6.42 34.48
CA ILE A 92 14.58 7.31 33.35
C ILE A 92 14.72 8.76 33.84
N GLU A 93 13.76 9.25 34.62
CA GLU A 93 13.78 10.61 35.16
C GLU A 93 15.01 10.86 36.00
N LYS A 94 15.33 9.94 36.92
CA LYS A 94 16.53 10.04 37.76
C LYS A 94 17.80 10.06 36.91
N TYR A 95 17.94 9.16 35.93
CA TYR A 95 19.11 9.15 35.05
C TYR A 95 19.25 10.46 34.26
N LEU A 96 18.15 11.01 33.73
CA LEU A 96 18.17 12.25 32.98
C LEU A 96 18.55 13.43 33.86
N TYR A 97 18.02 13.48 35.09
CA TYR A 97 18.33 14.51 36.07
C TYR A 97 19.80 14.46 36.51
N ASP A 98 20.29 13.27 36.90
CA ASP A 98 21.65 13.05 37.39
C ASP A 98 22.72 13.38 36.32
N ASN A 99 22.39 13.21 35.05
CA ASN A 99 23.30 13.47 33.93
C ASN A 99 23.03 14.79 33.20
N ASN A 100 22.12 15.63 33.72
CA ASN A 100 21.68 16.88 33.07
C ASN A 100 21.33 16.69 31.58
N ARG A 101 20.54 15.67 31.28
CA ARG A 101 20.16 15.29 29.93
C ARG A 101 18.64 15.31 29.75
N THR A 102 18.22 15.49 28.51
CA THR A 102 16.82 15.30 28.09
C THR A 102 16.76 14.24 27.00
N LEU A 103 15.64 13.50 26.93
CA LEU A 103 15.41 12.63 25.79
C LEU A 103 15.19 13.52 24.55
N SER A 104 16.01 13.30 23.54
CA SER A 104 15.88 14.01 22.28
C SER A 104 14.48 13.75 21.70
N ARG A 105 13.72 14.80 21.45
CA ARG A 105 12.43 14.72 20.76
C ARG A 105 12.60 14.64 19.25
N ARG A 106 13.72 15.13 18.73
CA ARG A 106 14.03 15.15 17.31
C ARG A 106 15.21 14.24 17.00
N ASP A 107 15.15 13.60 15.90
CA ASP A 107 16.26 12.81 15.37
C ASP A 107 16.44 13.11 13.88
N TRP A 108 17.63 12.85 13.36
CA TRP A 108 17.97 13.10 11.97
C TRP A 108 17.94 11.79 11.20
N ILE A 109 17.21 11.78 10.08
CA ILE A 109 17.32 10.73 9.09
C ILE A 109 18.31 11.21 8.04
N GLN A 110 19.48 10.61 8.07
CA GLN A 110 20.52 10.88 7.09
C GLN A 110 20.20 10.19 5.77
N ASN A 111 20.64 10.81 4.67
CA ASN A 111 20.55 10.24 3.31
C ASN A 111 19.11 9.95 2.86
N ASN A 112 18.14 10.73 3.32
CA ASN A 112 16.80 10.60 2.80
C ASN A 112 16.74 11.09 1.35
N LYS A 113 16.21 10.23 0.47
CA LYS A 113 16.11 10.54 -0.96
C LYS A 113 14.69 11.01 -1.27
N ARG A 114 14.59 12.15 -1.91
CA ARG A 114 13.36 12.65 -2.51
C ARG A 114 13.44 12.58 -4.01
N ALA A 115 12.33 12.28 -4.65
CA ALA A 115 12.22 12.25 -6.09
C ALA A 115 11.15 13.25 -6.54
N SER A 116 11.40 13.93 -7.64
CA SER A 116 10.41 14.75 -8.33
C SER A 116 10.40 14.41 -9.81
N GLY A 117 9.27 14.57 -10.47
CA GLY A 117 9.11 14.27 -11.90
C GLY A 117 7.88 13.43 -12.19
N LEU A 118 7.90 12.78 -13.36
CA LEU A 118 6.84 11.91 -13.83
C LEU A 118 7.18 10.44 -13.53
N PHE A 119 6.32 9.80 -12.76
CA PHE A 119 6.47 8.41 -12.34
C PHE A 119 5.25 7.59 -12.74
N VAL A 120 5.47 6.31 -12.94
CA VAL A 120 4.42 5.32 -13.17
C VAL A 120 4.56 4.21 -12.14
N ALA A 121 3.42 3.73 -11.64
CA ALA A 121 3.32 2.52 -10.84
C ALA A 121 2.25 1.63 -11.43
N ASP A 122 2.47 0.33 -11.41
CA ASP A 122 1.49 -0.65 -11.83
C ASP A 122 0.82 -1.25 -10.59
N VAL A 123 -0.49 -1.46 -10.69
CA VAL A 123 -1.29 -2.13 -9.66
C VAL A 123 -1.95 -3.34 -10.29
N ALA A 124 -1.81 -4.49 -9.67
CA ALA A 124 -2.53 -5.70 -10.05
C ALA A 124 -3.48 -6.10 -8.92
N ILE A 125 -4.72 -6.42 -9.28
CA ILE A 125 -5.77 -6.90 -8.38
C ILE A 125 -6.10 -8.33 -8.78
N ASP A 126 -5.78 -9.30 -7.93
CA ASP A 126 -6.18 -10.69 -8.15
C ASP A 126 -7.61 -10.90 -7.66
N LEU A 127 -8.57 -10.79 -8.58
CA LEU A 127 -10.00 -10.94 -8.26
C LEU A 127 -10.33 -12.32 -7.70
N ARG A 128 -9.57 -13.36 -8.08
CA ARG A 128 -9.79 -14.74 -7.61
C ARG A 128 -9.60 -14.90 -6.10
N THR A 129 -8.79 -14.03 -5.49
CA THR A 129 -8.47 -14.06 -4.06
C THR A 129 -8.89 -12.80 -3.31
N LEU A 130 -9.38 -11.78 -4.01
CA LEU A 130 -9.66 -10.46 -3.44
C LEU A 130 -10.56 -10.52 -2.19
N PHE A 131 -11.66 -11.27 -2.28
CA PHE A 131 -12.63 -11.43 -1.21
C PHE A 131 -12.77 -12.88 -0.73
N CYS A 132 -11.74 -13.69 -0.97
CA CYS A 132 -11.73 -15.11 -0.59
C CYS A 132 -10.61 -15.37 0.41
N VAL A 133 -10.85 -16.26 1.35
CA VAL A 133 -9.83 -16.81 2.27
C VAL A 133 -9.78 -18.32 2.13
N SER A 134 -8.57 -18.88 2.06
CA SER A 134 -8.39 -20.32 1.93
C SER A 134 -8.75 -21.06 3.23
N VAL A 135 -9.45 -22.19 3.09
CA VAL A 135 -9.69 -23.12 4.22
C VAL A 135 -8.69 -24.27 4.25
N ASN A 136 -7.66 -24.24 3.41
CA ASN A 136 -6.60 -25.24 3.36
C ASN A 136 -5.84 -25.28 4.70
N GLN A 137 -5.67 -26.48 5.24
CA GLN A 137 -4.97 -26.69 6.51
C GLN A 137 -3.51 -27.16 6.36
N HIS A 138 -3.04 -27.41 5.13
CA HIS A 138 -1.64 -27.72 4.88
C HIS A 138 -0.78 -26.44 4.81
N GLU A 139 -1.35 -25.38 4.22
CA GLU A 139 -0.77 -24.02 4.24
C GLU A 139 -1.86 -23.07 4.76
N PRO A 140 -2.10 -23.04 6.09
CA PRO A 140 -3.28 -22.38 6.62
C PRO A 140 -3.16 -20.86 6.54
N GLU A 141 -4.21 -20.22 6.04
CA GLU A 141 -4.40 -18.77 6.19
C GLU A 141 -4.99 -18.44 7.56
N LEU A 142 -5.84 -19.34 8.09
CA LEU A 142 -6.64 -19.15 9.30
C LEU A 142 -6.60 -20.38 10.20
N THR A 143 -6.91 -20.19 11.47
CA THR A 143 -7.20 -21.29 12.40
C THR A 143 -8.56 -21.91 12.10
N LYS A 144 -8.77 -23.14 12.56
CA LYS A 144 -10.06 -23.84 12.37
C LYS A 144 -11.21 -23.09 13.06
N GLU A 145 -10.95 -22.57 14.24
CA GLU A 145 -11.93 -21.80 15.02
C GLU A 145 -12.36 -20.55 14.26
N LYS A 146 -11.39 -19.85 13.63
CA LYS A 146 -11.70 -18.66 12.82
C LYS A 146 -12.50 -19.01 11.56
N ILE A 147 -12.23 -20.14 10.93
CA ILE A 147 -13.01 -20.61 9.77
C ILE A 147 -14.48 -20.83 10.17
N GLU A 148 -14.75 -21.48 11.30
CA GLU A 148 -16.13 -21.70 11.77
C GLU A 148 -16.80 -20.37 12.15
N GLU A 149 -16.08 -19.47 12.83
CA GLU A 149 -16.58 -18.12 13.13
C GLU A 149 -16.98 -17.35 11.86
N LEU A 150 -16.20 -17.44 10.78
CA LEU A 150 -16.53 -16.79 9.52
C LEU A 150 -17.79 -17.37 8.88
N LYS A 151 -18.00 -18.69 8.94
CA LYS A 151 -19.21 -19.34 8.46
C LYS A 151 -20.44 -18.86 9.25
N GLU A 152 -20.32 -18.78 10.58
CA GLU A 152 -21.38 -18.22 11.44
C GLU A 152 -21.70 -16.77 11.10
N ASN A 153 -20.70 -15.99 10.64
CA ASN A 153 -20.84 -14.61 10.17
C ASN A 153 -21.29 -14.51 8.69
N GLY A 154 -21.74 -15.61 8.09
CA GLY A 154 -22.35 -15.62 6.78
C GLY A 154 -21.38 -15.67 5.59
N TRP A 155 -20.10 -15.98 5.82
CA TRP A 155 -19.18 -16.25 4.72
C TRP A 155 -19.60 -17.51 3.96
N ILE A 156 -19.50 -17.45 2.64
CA ILE A 156 -20.04 -18.45 1.71
C ILE A 156 -18.95 -19.44 1.35
N GLU A 157 -19.22 -20.74 1.52
CA GLU A 157 -18.31 -21.79 1.04
C GLU A 157 -18.29 -21.81 -0.49
N SER A 158 -17.10 -21.82 -1.06
CA SER A 158 -16.85 -21.82 -2.49
C SER A 158 -15.55 -22.56 -2.82
N GLU A 159 -15.24 -22.63 -4.11
CA GLU A 159 -14.00 -23.19 -4.63
C GLU A 159 -13.46 -22.29 -5.75
N ASN A 160 -12.16 -22.05 -5.72
CA ASN A 160 -11.43 -21.34 -6.78
C ASN A 160 -10.28 -22.22 -7.29
N ILE A 161 -9.48 -21.71 -8.23
CA ILE A 161 -8.35 -22.45 -8.81
C ILE A 161 -7.28 -22.87 -7.78
N PHE A 162 -7.30 -22.30 -6.57
CA PHE A 162 -6.39 -22.63 -5.47
C PHE A 162 -7.02 -23.61 -4.48
N GLY A 163 -8.28 -24.00 -4.67
CA GLY A 163 -9.03 -24.96 -3.85
C GLY A 163 -10.14 -24.29 -3.06
N ARG A 164 -10.62 -25.02 -2.04
CA ARG A 164 -11.75 -24.59 -1.20
C ARG A 164 -11.45 -23.30 -0.43
N CYS A 165 -12.41 -22.41 -0.43
CA CYS A 165 -12.30 -21.10 0.22
C CYS A 165 -13.63 -20.66 0.85
N LEU A 166 -13.56 -19.61 1.67
CA LEU A 166 -14.72 -18.85 2.12
C LEU A 166 -14.71 -17.49 1.42
N VAL A 167 -15.86 -17.11 0.90
CA VAL A 167 -16.07 -15.83 0.20
C VAL A 167 -16.83 -14.88 1.08
N LEU A 168 -16.37 -13.64 1.15
CA LEU A 168 -17.06 -12.57 1.87
C LEU A 168 -18.46 -12.35 1.29
N PRO A 169 -19.52 -12.17 2.11
CA PRO A 169 -20.89 -11.92 1.66
C PRO A 169 -20.99 -10.76 0.66
N LYS A 170 -21.93 -10.86 -0.28
CA LYS A 170 -22.07 -9.91 -1.40
C LYS A 170 -22.33 -8.48 -0.92
N ASP A 171 -23.17 -8.29 0.08
CA ASP A 171 -23.47 -6.98 0.66
C ASP A 171 -22.21 -6.28 1.18
N LYS A 172 -21.32 -7.03 1.82
CA LYS A 172 -20.02 -6.53 2.30
C LYS A 172 -19.05 -6.21 1.16
N ARG A 173 -19.02 -7.06 0.12
CA ARG A 173 -18.23 -6.76 -1.08
C ARG A 173 -18.69 -5.47 -1.74
N ASP A 174 -20.01 -5.27 -1.86
CA ASP A 174 -20.62 -4.08 -2.46
C ASP A 174 -20.30 -2.79 -1.69
N GLU A 175 -20.09 -2.87 -0.37
CA GLU A 175 -19.60 -1.77 0.46
C GLU A 175 -18.11 -1.48 0.25
N ILE A 176 -17.27 -2.52 0.14
CA ILE A 176 -15.80 -2.41 0.09
C ILE A 176 -15.31 -1.99 -1.30
N ILE A 177 -15.91 -2.52 -2.37
CA ILE A 177 -15.47 -2.28 -3.75
C ILE A 177 -15.33 -0.80 -4.09
N PRO A 178 -16.31 0.08 -3.82
CA PRO A 178 -16.15 1.50 -4.10
C PRO A 178 -15.02 2.15 -3.30
N ALA A 179 -14.89 1.80 -2.02
CA ALA A 179 -13.83 2.33 -1.16
C ALA A 179 -12.44 1.90 -1.64
N LEU A 180 -12.30 0.64 -2.10
CA LEU A 180 -11.06 0.13 -2.67
C LEU A 180 -10.71 0.85 -3.98
N ALA A 181 -11.66 0.99 -4.90
CA ALA A 181 -11.45 1.70 -6.15
C ALA A 181 -11.02 3.15 -5.90
N HIS A 182 -11.75 3.85 -5.02
CA HIS A 182 -11.39 5.21 -4.61
C HIS A 182 -9.99 5.29 -4.01
N GLY A 183 -9.66 4.38 -3.10
CA GLY A 183 -8.33 4.32 -2.48
C GLY A 183 -7.21 4.09 -3.48
N LEU A 184 -7.40 3.23 -4.49
CA LEU A 184 -6.41 2.95 -5.52
C LEU A 184 -6.19 4.10 -6.49
N ILE A 185 -7.24 4.82 -6.86
CA ILE A 185 -7.15 5.96 -7.80
C ILE A 185 -6.59 7.20 -7.11
N ASN A 186 -6.95 7.42 -5.84
CA ASN A 186 -6.65 8.66 -5.12
C ASN A 186 -5.59 8.50 -4.03
N TRP A 187 -4.90 7.35 -3.94
CA TRP A 187 -3.87 7.17 -2.93
C TRP A 187 -2.72 8.16 -3.10
N ARG A 188 -2.14 8.54 -1.97
CA ARG A 188 -0.98 9.44 -1.96
C ARG A 188 0.03 8.94 -0.94
N ILE A 189 1.29 9.09 -1.27
CA ILE A 189 2.35 8.83 -0.30
C ILE A 189 2.33 9.96 0.74
N THR A 190 2.02 9.60 1.99
CA THR A 190 2.14 10.52 3.11
C THR A 190 3.35 10.15 3.95
N SER A 191 4.20 11.13 4.23
CA SER A 191 5.32 10.94 5.13
C SER A 191 4.92 11.35 6.54
N ASN A 192 5.11 10.45 7.51
CA ASN A 192 4.95 10.79 8.93
C ASN A 192 6.14 11.60 9.47
N GLN A 193 7.15 11.78 8.66
CA GLN A 193 8.40 12.42 9.03
C GLN A 193 8.34 13.90 8.66
N SER A 194 8.67 14.75 9.62
CA SER A 194 8.75 16.20 9.44
C SER A 194 7.47 16.88 8.97
N ARG A 195 6.31 16.23 9.15
CA ARG A 195 4.99 16.75 8.71
C ARG A 195 4.95 17.16 7.24
N THR A 196 5.80 16.56 6.43
CA THR A 196 5.83 16.78 4.99
C THR A 196 4.79 15.89 4.33
N PHE A 197 3.96 16.44 3.47
CA PHE A 197 3.06 15.65 2.63
C PHE A 197 3.55 15.67 1.18
N SER A 198 3.20 14.62 0.45
CA SER A 198 3.50 14.53 -0.98
C SER A 198 2.55 15.42 -1.77
N LEU A 199 3.10 16.16 -2.73
CA LEU A 199 2.34 16.84 -3.79
C LEU A 199 2.00 15.90 -4.95
N MET A 200 2.08 14.60 -4.73
CA MET A 200 1.77 13.59 -5.73
C MET A 200 0.33 13.75 -6.22
N GLU A 201 0.17 13.78 -7.53
CA GLU A 201 -1.09 13.88 -8.23
C GLU A 201 -1.21 12.74 -9.24
N THR A 202 -2.37 12.12 -9.33
CA THR A 202 -2.67 11.13 -10.36
C THR A 202 -3.04 11.85 -11.64
N LEU A 203 -2.18 11.74 -12.65
CA LEU A 203 -2.34 12.43 -13.93
C LEU A 203 -3.08 11.59 -14.96
N ALA A 204 -2.83 10.28 -14.97
CA ALA A 204 -3.49 9.35 -15.88
C ALA A 204 -3.58 7.97 -15.25
N VAL A 205 -4.59 7.20 -15.66
CA VAL A 205 -4.80 5.81 -15.25
C VAL A 205 -5.08 4.98 -16.50
N ALA A 206 -4.40 3.84 -16.64
CA ALA A 206 -4.69 2.84 -17.65
C ALA A 206 -5.27 1.60 -16.95
N ILE A 207 -6.41 1.10 -17.41
CA ILE A 207 -7.12 -0.05 -16.85
C ILE A 207 -7.30 -1.11 -17.92
N SER A 208 -7.00 -2.36 -17.59
CA SER A 208 -7.23 -3.51 -18.48
C SER A 208 -7.37 -4.78 -17.63
N ASP A 209 -8.16 -5.73 -18.11
CA ASP A 209 -8.17 -7.12 -17.65
C ASP A 209 -7.01 -7.92 -18.24
N ASN A 210 -6.30 -7.38 -19.23
CA ASN A 210 -5.12 -7.95 -19.85
C ASN A 210 -3.86 -7.20 -19.39
N ALA A 211 -3.07 -7.83 -18.53
CA ALA A 211 -1.83 -7.26 -18.01
C ALA A 211 -0.82 -6.84 -19.10
N SER A 212 -0.85 -7.48 -20.27
CA SER A 212 0.05 -7.16 -21.39
C SER A 212 -0.24 -5.80 -22.03
N SER A 213 -1.45 -5.27 -21.87
CA SER A 213 -1.83 -3.97 -22.44
C SER A 213 -1.32 -2.79 -21.61
N ILE A 214 -1.09 -3.00 -20.31
CA ILE A 214 -0.75 -1.92 -19.37
C ILE A 214 0.63 -1.31 -19.59
N PRO A 215 1.75 -2.07 -19.75
CA PRO A 215 3.10 -1.47 -19.78
C PRO A 215 3.34 -0.54 -20.96
N ALA A 216 2.61 -0.72 -22.06
CA ALA A 216 2.75 0.08 -23.27
C ALA A 216 1.87 1.34 -23.26
N SER A 217 0.85 1.41 -22.39
CA SER A 217 -0.17 2.48 -22.40
C SER A 217 0.40 3.82 -21.94
N ILE A 218 1.28 3.81 -20.94
CA ILE A 218 1.92 5.01 -20.38
C ILE A 218 3.42 4.84 -20.52
N ARG A 219 4.05 5.61 -21.41
CA ARG A 219 5.47 5.47 -21.75
C ARG A 219 6.08 6.82 -22.09
N ALA A 220 7.35 6.84 -22.44
CA ALA A 220 8.02 8.01 -22.98
C ALA A 220 8.73 7.69 -24.31
N LYS A 221 8.75 8.68 -25.20
CA LYS A 221 9.52 8.66 -26.42
C LYS A 221 10.78 9.51 -26.24
N LEU A 222 11.93 8.94 -26.49
CA LEU A 222 13.17 9.68 -26.54
C LEU A 222 13.23 10.45 -27.87
N VAL A 223 13.48 11.75 -27.78
CA VAL A 223 13.82 12.59 -28.92
C VAL A 223 15.27 12.99 -28.73
N ASP A 224 16.17 12.30 -29.44
CA ASP A 224 17.60 12.54 -29.38
C ASP A 224 17.98 13.46 -30.54
N ASN A 225 18.29 14.69 -30.19
CA ASN A 225 18.80 15.70 -31.16
C ASN A 225 20.32 15.87 -31.03
N GLY A 226 21.03 14.92 -30.42
CA GLY A 226 22.46 14.91 -30.19
C GLY A 226 22.89 15.67 -28.93
N GLU A 227 22.95 16.99 -28.94
CA GLU A 227 23.50 17.75 -27.79
C GLU A 227 22.52 17.84 -26.58
N ASN A 228 21.23 17.80 -26.84
CA ASN A 228 20.19 17.96 -25.78
C ASN A 228 19.08 16.93 -25.92
N PRO A 229 19.28 15.69 -25.48
CA PRO A 229 18.26 14.64 -25.53
C PRO A 229 17.05 15.05 -24.68
N LYS A 230 15.85 14.84 -25.22
CA LYS A 230 14.56 15.08 -24.51
C LYS A 230 13.74 13.81 -24.50
N ALA A 231 13.01 13.59 -23.40
CA ALA A 231 11.99 12.57 -23.34
C ALA A 231 10.60 13.23 -23.37
N ILE A 232 9.72 12.71 -24.21
CA ILE A 232 8.33 13.16 -24.31
C ILE A 232 7.46 12.06 -23.72
N PRO A 233 6.69 12.33 -22.63
CA PRO A 233 5.72 11.38 -22.12
C PRO A 233 4.59 11.20 -23.14
N ILE A 234 4.15 9.96 -23.31
CA ILE A 234 3.11 9.58 -24.27
C ILE A 234 2.12 8.66 -23.59
N ILE A 235 0.84 8.89 -23.83
CA ILE A 235 -0.25 7.96 -23.55
C ILE A 235 -0.67 7.33 -24.87
N ASP A 236 -0.59 5.99 -24.93
CA ASP A 236 -0.88 5.21 -26.12
C ASP A 236 -2.22 4.49 -25.92
N GLU A 237 -3.23 4.98 -26.61
CA GLU A 237 -4.61 4.47 -26.54
C GLU A 237 -4.82 3.22 -27.42
N ALA A 238 -3.90 2.94 -28.33
CA ALA A 238 -3.99 1.80 -29.24
C ALA A 238 -3.63 0.45 -28.60
N THR A 239 -3.22 0.44 -27.35
CA THR A 239 -2.74 -0.76 -26.65
C THR A 239 -3.84 -1.70 -26.19
N GLY A 240 -5.11 -1.30 -26.27
CA GLY A 240 -6.27 -2.07 -25.78
C GLY A 240 -6.54 -1.90 -24.28
N ALA A 241 -5.80 -1.05 -23.57
CA ALA A 241 -6.17 -0.59 -22.25
C ALA A 241 -7.11 0.61 -22.33
N GLU A 242 -8.05 0.70 -21.40
CA GLU A 242 -8.88 1.90 -21.25
C GLU A 242 -8.08 2.96 -20.52
N VAL A 243 -7.91 4.13 -21.11
CA VAL A 243 -7.05 5.20 -20.59
C VAL A 243 -7.88 6.38 -20.14
N PHE A 244 -7.61 6.87 -18.95
CA PHE A 244 -8.28 8.00 -18.33
C PHE A 244 -7.24 9.07 -18.02
N VAL A 245 -7.35 10.23 -18.68
CA VAL A 245 -6.34 11.29 -18.66
C VAL A 245 -6.95 12.56 -18.10
N THR A 246 -6.34 13.11 -17.04
CA THR A 246 -6.82 14.33 -16.40
C THR A 246 -6.42 15.58 -17.21
N LEU A 247 -7.14 16.69 -17.04
CA LEU A 247 -6.76 17.97 -17.65
C LEU A 247 -5.34 18.44 -17.27
N PRO A 248 -4.90 18.34 -15.99
CA PRO A 248 -3.53 18.68 -15.64
C PRO A 248 -2.48 17.83 -16.37
N CYS A 249 -2.81 16.61 -16.77
CA CYS A 249 -1.91 15.73 -17.51
C CYS A 249 -1.52 16.33 -18.85
N ALA A 250 -2.45 16.97 -19.56
CA ALA A 250 -2.21 17.59 -20.87
C ALA A 250 -1.11 18.68 -20.85
N ALA A 251 -0.85 19.28 -19.69
CA ALA A 251 0.25 20.23 -19.52
C ALA A 251 1.64 19.57 -19.55
N TYR A 252 1.71 18.25 -19.29
CA TYR A 252 2.95 17.50 -19.17
C TYR A 252 3.12 16.41 -20.21
N ILE A 253 2.01 15.89 -20.76
CA ILE A 253 1.99 14.70 -21.61
C ILE A 253 1.22 15.02 -22.89
N GLN A 254 1.73 14.56 -24.02
CA GLN A 254 1.01 14.67 -25.29
C GLN A 254 -0.12 13.63 -25.28
N THR A 255 -1.35 14.12 -25.31
CA THR A 255 -2.59 13.32 -25.34
C THR A 255 -3.70 14.12 -26.00
N GLU A 256 -4.71 13.41 -26.52
CA GLU A 256 -5.92 13.99 -27.11
C GLU A 256 -7.18 13.63 -26.27
N SER A 257 -7.00 12.88 -25.18
CA SER A 257 -8.09 12.27 -24.40
C SER A 257 -8.28 12.86 -23.00
N GLU A 258 -7.83 14.09 -22.77
CA GLU A 258 -8.04 14.72 -21.47
C GLU A 258 -9.53 14.92 -21.15
N ASN A 259 -9.89 14.63 -19.92
CA ASN A 259 -11.27 14.75 -19.42
C ASN A 259 -11.28 15.22 -17.96
N VAL A 260 -12.21 16.13 -17.64
CA VAL A 260 -12.40 16.64 -16.27
C VAL A 260 -12.84 15.55 -15.30
N ASP A 261 -13.60 14.57 -15.77
CA ASP A 261 -14.10 13.45 -14.97
C ASP A 261 -13.21 12.18 -15.07
N ALA A 262 -12.00 12.29 -15.61
CA ALA A 262 -11.14 11.14 -15.88
C ALA A 262 -10.96 10.19 -14.68
N LEU A 263 -10.59 10.72 -13.51
CA LEU A 263 -10.38 9.88 -12.31
C LEU A 263 -11.69 9.27 -11.79
N LYS A 264 -12.81 10.00 -11.88
CA LYS A 264 -14.13 9.47 -11.52
C LYS A 264 -14.55 8.34 -12.46
N ASN A 265 -14.28 8.49 -13.75
CA ASN A 265 -14.57 7.45 -14.74
C ASN A 265 -13.67 6.23 -14.54
N ALA A 266 -12.38 6.42 -14.22
CA ALA A 266 -11.47 5.34 -13.86
C ALA A 266 -11.94 4.58 -12.62
N GLU A 267 -12.35 5.31 -11.58
CA GLU A 267 -12.91 4.72 -10.35
C GLU A 267 -14.16 3.88 -10.65
N GLN A 268 -15.09 4.44 -11.42
CA GLN A 268 -16.30 3.73 -11.85
C GLN A 268 -15.98 2.47 -12.66
N ARG A 269 -15.00 2.54 -13.55
CA ARG A 269 -14.58 1.38 -14.35
C ARG A 269 -13.97 0.27 -13.48
N LEU A 270 -13.17 0.58 -12.50
CA LEU A 270 -12.65 -0.40 -11.54
C LEU A 270 -13.79 -1.04 -10.74
N ILE A 271 -14.77 -0.26 -10.30
CA ILE A 271 -15.95 -0.77 -9.60
C ILE A 271 -16.71 -1.78 -10.47
N GLU A 272 -16.93 -1.44 -11.73
CA GLU A 272 -17.62 -2.31 -12.69
C GLU A 272 -16.89 -3.64 -12.90
N LEU A 273 -15.58 -3.60 -13.13
CA LEU A 273 -14.77 -4.81 -13.30
C LEU A 273 -14.78 -5.70 -12.06
N MET A 274 -14.64 -5.11 -10.87
CA MET A 274 -14.69 -5.87 -9.62
C MET A 274 -16.07 -6.44 -9.32
N ARG A 275 -17.16 -5.74 -9.69
CA ARG A 275 -18.53 -6.24 -9.52
C ARG A 275 -18.95 -7.28 -10.54
N ALA A 276 -18.38 -7.22 -11.75
CA ALA A 276 -18.67 -8.17 -12.81
C ALA A 276 -18.07 -9.57 -12.56
N PHE A 277 -17.08 -9.67 -11.69
CA PHE A 277 -16.44 -10.95 -11.37
C PHE A 277 -17.34 -11.79 -10.45
N ASP A 278 -17.55 -13.05 -10.81
CA ASP A 278 -18.29 -14.01 -9.97
C ASP A 278 -17.36 -14.64 -8.93
N TYR A 279 -17.39 -14.10 -7.71
CA TYR A 279 -16.57 -14.57 -6.61
C TYR A 279 -17.02 -15.92 -6.04
N GLU A 280 -18.27 -16.29 -6.28
CA GLU A 280 -18.89 -17.49 -5.69
C GLU A 280 -18.79 -18.70 -6.61
N LYS A 281 -18.68 -18.46 -7.92
CA LYS A 281 -18.60 -19.50 -8.95
C LYS A 281 -17.40 -19.24 -9.84
N GLN A 282 -16.22 -19.59 -9.37
CA GLN A 282 -14.97 -19.36 -10.10
C GLN A 282 -14.53 -20.57 -10.94
N LEU A 283 -15.14 -21.74 -10.73
CA LEU A 283 -14.94 -23.00 -11.45
C LEU A 283 -16.24 -23.50 -12.08
#